data_5cca19bee864c31f3769f469dc4cddce
#
_entry.id   5cca19bee864c31f3769f469dc4cddce
#
_cell.length_a   1.000
_cell.length_b   1.000
_cell.length_c   1.000
_cell.angle_alpha   90.00
_cell.angle_beta   90.00
_cell.angle_gamma   90.00
#
_symmetry.space_group_name_H-M   'P 1'
#
loop_
_entity.id
_entity.type
_entity.pdbx_description
1 polymer ?
#
loop_
_entity_poly.entity_id
_entity_poly.type
_entity_poly.pdbx_seq_one_letter_code
_entity_poly.pdbx_strand_id
1 'polypeptide(L)'
;MPDSRHLAAFFVAALLLAITPGPGIFYVLARSLAGGRREGTLSSLGTFCGGLFHVLAAALGLSAVLATSAIAFSVVKYAGAAYLIFLGIQMIRTRNTEPAALAGPDQRLAAIRRHPVLQGIWTEVLNPKTALFFLSFIPQFVVHARGHLFAQFVFLGATSVVLNTLADLAVVQFAGPLGRLFQKNAKFRSRQRAATGLGMIGLGLYVAASDSHS
;
A
#
# COMPACT_ATOMS: atom_id res chain seq x y z
N MET A 1 6.54 22.13 -5.56
CA MET A 1 6.03 21.38 -4.40
C MET A 1 4.58 21.77 -4.17
N PRO A 2 3.68 20.83 -3.81
CA PRO A 2 2.31 21.14 -3.40
C PRO A 2 2.27 22.17 -2.28
N ASP A 3 1.15 22.87 -2.12
CA ASP A 3 0.99 23.78 -0.98
C ASP A 3 0.81 22.99 0.34
N SER A 4 0.84 23.69 1.48
CA SER A 4 0.79 23.05 2.79
C SER A 4 -0.52 22.27 3.04
N ARG A 5 -1.65 22.70 2.47
CA ARG A 5 -2.94 22.03 2.63
C ARG A 5 -2.98 20.72 1.83
N HIS A 6 -2.50 20.73 0.57
CA HIS A 6 -2.39 19.55 -0.26
C HIS A 6 -1.41 18.53 0.34
N LEU A 7 -0.27 19.00 0.87
CA LEU A 7 0.68 18.11 1.57
C LEU A 7 0.05 17.50 2.83
N ALA A 8 -0.69 18.26 3.63
CA ALA A 8 -1.35 17.73 4.82
C ALA A 8 -2.38 16.66 4.44
N ALA A 9 -3.21 16.91 3.43
CA ALA A 9 -4.18 15.91 2.92
C ALA A 9 -3.48 14.65 2.42
N PHE A 10 -2.37 14.80 1.67
CA PHE A 10 -1.55 13.69 1.22
C PHE A 10 -1.01 12.86 2.40
N PHE A 11 -0.42 13.52 3.41
CA PHE A 11 0.14 12.85 4.58
C PHE A 11 -0.91 12.05 5.33
N VAL A 12 -2.09 12.62 5.57
CA VAL A 12 -3.20 11.94 6.24
C VAL A 12 -3.60 10.70 5.45
N ALA A 13 -3.80 10.84 4.14
CA ALA A 13 -4.20 9.71 3.31
C ALA A 13 -3.10 8.63 3.19
N ALA A 14 -1.84 9.02 3.02
CA ALA A 14 -0.71 8.11 2.98
C ALA A 14 -0.54 7.35 4.31
N LEU A 15 -0.75 8.03 5.45
CA LEU A 15 -0.72 7.41 6.77
C LEU A 15 -1.87 6.42 6.95
N LEU A 16 -3.09 6.80 6.59
CA LEU A 16 -4.26 5.91 6.63
C LEU A 16 -4.03 4.66 5.77
N LEU A 17 -3.44 4.84 4.59
CA LEU A 17 -3.09 3.72 3.73
C LEU A 17 -1.99 2.85 4.36
N ALA A 18 -0.96 3.45 4.94
CA ALA A 18 0.16 2.75 5.57
C ALA A 18 -0.30 1.86 6.73
N ILE A 19 -1.20 2.35 7.60
CA ILE A 19 -1.75 1.56 8.73
C ILE A 19 -2.85 0.58 8.31
N THR A 20 -3.37 0.71 7.09
CA THR A 20 -4.39 -0.19 6.56
C THR A 20 -3.77 -1.53 6.19
N PRO A 21 -4.10 -2.64 6.91
CA PRO A 21 -3.49 -3.93 6.64
C PRO A 21 -3.77 -4.43 5.22
N GLY A 22 -2.70 -4.71 4.51
CA GLY A 22 -2.68 -5.28 3.17
C GLY A 22 -1.65 -6.42 3.06
N PRO A 23 -1.40 -6.93 1.85
CA PRO A 23 -0.46 -8.04 1.63
C PRO A 23 0.92 -7.82 2.27
N GLY A 24 1.51 -6.63 2.14
CA GLY A 24 2.81 -6.27 2.73
C GLY A 24 2.80 -6.40 4.26
N ILE A 25 1.87 -5.73 4.95
CA ILE A 25 1.76 -5.79 6.42
C ILE A 25 1.52 -7.21 6.91
N PHE A 26 0.62 -7.97 6.25
CA PHE A 26 0.39 -9.37 6.64
C PHE A 26 1.62 -10.24 6.39
N TYR A 27 2.38 -9.99 5.35
CA TYR A 27 3.65 -10.66 5.09
C TYR A 27 4.66 -10.40 6.22
N VAL A 28 4.89 -9.14 6.58
CA VAL A 28 5.79 -8.75 7.67
C VAL A 28 5.33 -9.35 9.01
N LEU A 29 4.02 -9.31 9.31
CA LEU A 29 3.46 -9.92 10.51
C LEU A 29 3.71 -11.44 10.55
N ALA A 30 3.42 -12.16 9.44
CA ALA A 30 3.61 -13.60 9.36
C ALA A 30 5.07 -13.99 9.60
N ARG A 31 6.02 -13.29 8.98
CA ARG A 31 7.45 -13.51 9.14
C ARG A 31 7.91 -13.19 10.56
N SER A 32 7.41 -12.11 11.16
CA SER A 32 7.70 -11.75 12.55
C SER A 32 7.20 -12.79 13.54
N LEU A 33 6.03 -13.38 13.31
CA LEU A 33 5.46 -14.43 14.14
C LEU A 33 6.19 -15.76 13.98
N ALA A 34 6.72 -16.06 12.79
CA ALA A 34 7.38 -17.32 12.48
C ALA A 34 8.86 -17.34 12.86
N GLY A 35 9.60 -16.26 12.61
CA GLY A 35 11.05 -16.17 12.77
C GLY A 35 11.53 -15.02 13.68
N GLY A 36 10.59 -14.36 14.38
CA GLY A 36 10.91 -13.28 15.32
C GLY A 36 11.23 -11.95 14.63
N ARG A 37 11.72 -11.00 15.44
CA ARG A 37 11.95 -9.61 14.99
C ARG A 37 12.94 -9.51 13.85
N ARG A 38 13.99 -10.33 13.81
CA ARG A 38 14.99 -10.29 12.74
C ARG A 38 14.37 -10.61 11.39
N GLU A 39 13.58 -11.66 11.32
CA GLU A 39 12.86 -12.04 10.09
C GLU A 39 11.85 -10.97 9.66
N GLY A 40 11.12 -10.40 10.62
CA GLY A 40 10.20 -9.30 10.36
C GLY A 40 10.90 -8.05 9.80
N THR A 41 12.02 -7.64 10.39
CA THR A 41 12.80 -6.48 9.92
C THR A 41 13.38 -6.70 8.53
N LEU A 42 13.92 -7.88 8.23
CA LEU A 42 14.39 -8.22 6.89
C LEU A 42 13.25 -8.22 5.87
N SER A 43 12.06 -8.66 6.29
CA SER A 43 10.85 -8.61 5.46
C SER A 43 10.41 -7.19 5.18
N SER A 44 10.44 -6.30 6.18
CA SER A 44 10.17 -4.87 6.04
C SER A 44 11.19 -4.18 5.13
N LEU A 45 12.47 -4.58 5.17
CA LEU A 45 13.46 -4.09 4.20
C LEU A 45 13.10 -4.54 2.77
N GLY A 46 12.58 -5.75 2.60
CA GLY A 46 12.10 -6.23 1.32
C GLY A 46 10.92 -5.42 0.79
N THR A 47 9.89 -5.18 1.62
CA THR A 47 8.74 -4.36 1.22
C THR A 47 9.15 -2.91 0.93
N PHE A 48 10.11 -2.35 1.67
CA PHE A 48 10.71 -1.04 1.38
C PHE A 48 11.32 -1.00 -0.03
N CYS A 49 12.18 -1.96 -0.37
CA CYS A 49 12.79 -2.04 -1.70
C CYS A 49 11.75 -2.21 -2.82
N GLY A 50 10.72 -3.05 -2.59
CA GLY A 50 9.59 -3.19 -3.51
C GLY A 50 8.79 -1.89 -3.66
N GLY A 51 8.62 -1.13 -2.57
CA GLY A 51 8.00 0.19 -2.58
C GLY A 51 8.78 1.21 -3.43
N LEU A 52 10.12 1.20 -3.34
CA LEU A 52 10.97 2.06 -4.18
C LEU A 52 10.84 1.73 -5.68
N PHE A 53 10.58 0.48 -6.03
CA PHE A 53 10.25 0.12 -7.41
C PHE A 53 9.00 0.87 -7.90
N HIS A 54 7.94 0.93 -7.11
CA HIS A 54 6.74 1.71 -7.45
C HIS A 54 7.02 3.22 -7.54
N VAL A 55 7.89 3.77 -6.67
CA VAL A 55 8.33 5.17 -6.75
C VAL A 55 8.95 5.45 -8.11
N LEU A 56 9.92 4.63 -8.52
CA LEU A 56 10.62 4.81 -9.79
C LEU A 56 9.69 4.59 -10.99
N ALA A 57 8.87 3.54 -10.96
CA ALA A 57 7.91 3.26 -12.02
C ALA A 57 6.90 4.41 -12.21
N ALA A 58 6.37 4.96 -11.12
CA ALA A 58 5.47 6.10 -11.17
C ALA A 58 6.18 7.38 -11.62
N ALA A 59 7.37 7.67 -11.07
CA ALA A 59 8.13 8.87 -11.42
C ALA A 59 8.54 8.88 -12.90
N LEU A 60 8.97 7.74 -13.45
CA LEU A 60 9.35 7.64 -14.86
C LEU A 60 8.12 7.51 -15.78
N GLY A 61 7.18 6.63 -15.45
CA GLY A 61 6.04 6.32 -16.29
C GLY A 61 4.97 7.40 -16.26
N LEU A 62 4.45 7.75 -15.07
CA LEU A 62 3.38 8.73 -14.96
C LEU A 62 3.83 10.15 -15.26
N SER A 63 5.05 10.55 -14.92
CA SER A 63 5.53 11.86 -15.29
C SER A 63 5.59 12.04 -16.82
N ALA A 64 5.96 11.00 -17.56
CA ALA A 64 5.96 11.01 -19.02
C ALA A 64 4.53 11.05 -19.58
N VAL A 65 3.61 10.24 -19.02
CA VAL A 65 2.19 10.25 -19.43
C VAL A 65 1.54 11.61 -19.19
N LEU A 66 1.75 12.19 -18.01
CA LEU A 66 1.24 13.52 -17.67
C LEU A 66 1.79 14.62 -18.57
N ALA A 67 3.06 14.50 -18.97
CA ALA A 67 3.71 15.47 -19.85
C ALA A 67 3.20 15.40 -21.32
N THR A 68 2.62 14.27 -21.74
CA THR A 68 2.33 14.00 -23.15
C THR A 68 0.85 13.92 -23.49
N SER A 69 -0.03 13.50 -22.55
CA SER A 69 -1.43 13.25 -22.88
C SER A 69 -2.38 13.30 -21.67
N ALA A 70 -3.26 14.29 -21.67
CA ALA A 70 -4.36 14.40 -20.69
C ALA A 70 -5.36 13.23 -20.81
N ILE A 71 -5.55 12.68 -22.02
CA ILE A 71 -6.44 11.53 -22.24
C ILE A 71 -5.84 10.29 -21.62
N ALA A 72 -4.54 10.02 -21.85
CA ALA A 72 -3.88 8.86 -21.26
C ALA A 72 -3.89 8.94 -19.72
N PHE A 73 -3.70 10.13 -19.16
CA PHE A 73 -3.85 10.34 -17.71
C PHE A 73 -5.26 10.01 -17.22
N SER A 74 -6.29 10.49 -17.90
CA SER A 74 -7.69 10.20 -17.55
C SER A 74 -8.00 8.71 -17.59
N VAL A 75 -7.49 7.98 -18.58
CA VAL A 75 -7.63 6.51 -18.67
C VAL A 75 -6.98 5.83 -17.46
N VAL A 76 -5.74 6.20 -17.11
CA VAL A 76 -5.04 5.65 -15.94
C VAL A 76 -5.80 5.96 -14.65
N LYS A 77 -6.27 7.20 -14.49
CA LYS A 77 -7.06 7.65 -13.34
C LYS A 77 -8.32 6.81 -13.14
N TYR A 78 -9.16 6.69 -14.17
CA TYR A 78 -10.43 5.97 -14.05
C TYR A 78 -10.25 4.47 -13.95
N ALA A 79 -9.27 3.88 -14.65
CA ALA A 79 -8.91 2.47 -14.50
C ALA A 79 -8.45 2.17 -13.06
N GLY A 80 -7.60 3.03 -12.49
CA GLY A 80 -7.15 2.91 -11.11
C GLY A 80 -8.28 3.07 -10.09
N ALA A 81 -9.17 4.05 -10.28
CA ALA A 81 -10.35 4.26 -9.44
C ALA A 81 -11.28 3.03 -9.46
N ALA A 82 -11.61 2.52 -10.64
CA ALA A 82 -12.45 1.33 -10.81
C ALA A 82 -11.82 0.10 -10.11
N TYR A 83 -10.52 -0.06 -10.22
CA TYR A 83 -9.82 -1.17 -9.57
C TYR A 83 -9.73 -1.02 -8.05
N LEU A 84 -9.56 0.18 -7.51
CA LEU A 84 -9.64 0.43 -6.06
C LEU A 84 -11.02 0.02 -5.52
N ILE A 85 -12.08 0.39 -6.23
CA ILE A 85 -13.45 0.00 -5.89
C ILE A 85 -13.61 -1.52 -5.95
N PHE A 86 -13.11 -2.16 -7.01
CA PHE A 86 -13.13 -3.62 -7.16
C PHE A 86 -12.43 -4.33 -6.01
N LEU A 87 -11.21 -3.90 -5.65
CA LEU A 87 -10.48 -4.47 -4.51
C LEU A 87 -11.20 -4.25 -3.19
N GLY A 88 -11.76 -3.06 -2.98
CA GLY A 88 -12.54 -2.76 -1.79
C GLY A 88 -13.75 -3.68 -1.63
N ILE A 89 -14.49 -3.91 -2.70
CA ILE A 89 -15.61 -4.87 -2.75
C ILE A 89 -15.11 -6.30 -2.49
N GLN A 90 -14.02 -6.71 -3.12
CA GLN A 90 -13.42 -8.03 -2.90
C GLN A 90 -13.03 -8.24 -1.43
N MET A 91 -12.40 -7.24 -0.80
CA MET A 91 -12.04 -7.31 0.62
C MET A 91 -13.27 -7.46 1.53
N ILE A 92 -14.36 -6.76 1.22
CA ILE A 92 -15.62 -6.88 1.97
C ILE A 92 -16.24 -8.28 1.76
N ARG A 93 -16.24 -8.79 0.55
CA ARG A 93 -16.77 -10.13 0.23
C ARG A 93 -15.98 -11.25 0.92
N THR A 94 -14.66 -11.11 0.98
CA THR A 94 -13.75 -12.11 1.59
C THR A 94 -13.45 -11.82 3.07
N ARG A 95 -14.18 -10.93 3.73
CA ARG A 95 -13.89 -10.49 5.11
C ARG A 95 -13.84 -11.61 6.14
N ASN A 96 -14.58 -12.69 5.91
CA ASN A 96 -14.65 -13.85 6.83
C ASN A 96 -13.61 -14.94 6.52
N THR A 97 -12.83 -14.81 5.43
CA THR A 97 -11.77 -15.76 5.06
C THR A 97 -10.55 -15.54 5.96
N GLU A 98 -9.95 -16.61 6.44
CA GLU A 98 -8.71 -16.51 7.23
C GLU A 98 -7.56 -15.99 6.39
N PRO A 99 -6.77 -15.01 6.90
CA PRO A 99 -5.56 -14.60 6.22
C PRO A 99 -4.53 -15.74 6.20
N ALA A 100 -3.89 -15.97 5.07
CA ALA A 100 -2.81 -16.95 4.94
C ALA A 100 -1.65 -16.69 5.94
N ALA A 101 -1.46 -15.44 6.36
CA ALA A 101 -0.50 -15.05 7.39
C ALA A 101 -0.76 -15.69 8.77
N LEU A 102 -1.97 -16.17 9.03
CA LEU A 102 -2.36 -16.88 10.27
C LEU A 102 -2.40 -18.39 10.10
N ALA A 103 -1.94 -18.91 8.97
CA ALA A 103 -1.85 -20.33 8.66
C ALA A 103 -1.04 -21.12 9.69
N GLY A 104 -1.25 -22.42 9.72
CA GLY A 104 -0.65 -23.34 10.66
C GLY A 104 0.89 -23.41 10.61
N PRO A 105 1.53 -24.11 11.57
CA PRO A 105 2.98 -24.17 11.72
C PRO A 105 3.74 -24.61 10.46
N ASP A 106 3.20 -25.58 9.70
CA ASP A 106 3.86 -26.11 8.51
C ASP A 106 3.98 -25.09 7.37
N GLN A 107 2.93 -24.26 7.18
CA GLN A 107 2.95 -23.21 6.17
C GLN A 107 3.87 -22.05 6.57
N ARG A 108 4.01 -21.78 7.88
CA ARG A 108 4.97 -20.81 8.40
C ARG A 108 6.41 -21.27 8.18
N LEU A 109 6.70 -22.54 8.42
CA LEU A 109 8.03 -23.13 8.18
C LEU A 109 8.40 -23.10 6.69
N ALA A 110 7.46 -23.39 5.80
CA ALA A 110 7.68 -23.29 4.36
C ALA A 110 7.96 -21.83 3.91
N ALA A 111 7.34 -20.85 4.54
CA ALA A 111 7.62 -19.43 4.29
C ALA A 111 9.03 -19.03 4.71
N ILE A 112 9.54 -19.53 5.83
CA ILE A 112 10.89 -19.20 6.36
C ILE A 112 12.01 -19.70 5.43
N ARG A 113 11.80 -20.77 4.66
CA ARG A 113 12.80 -21.33 3.74
C ARG A 113 13.22 -20.39 2.61
N ARG A 114 12.44 -19.34 2.31
CA ARG A 114 12.76 -18.35 1.27
C ARG A 114 13.39 -17.12 1.90
N HIS A 115 14.30 -16.47 1.16
CA HIS A 115 15.00 -15.28 1.63
C HIS A 115 13.99 -14.14 1.92
N PRO A 116 13.94 -13.60 3.16
CA PRO A 116 12.87 -12.69 3.59
C PRO A 116 12.82 -11.39 2.76
N VAL A 117 13.99 -10.84 2.42
CA VAL A 117 14.07 -9.60 1.64
C VAL A 117 13.52 -9.81 0.23
N LEU A 118 13.96 -10.87 -0.46
CA LEU A 118 13.53 -11.13 -1.84
C LEU A 118 12.02 -11.40 -1.92
N GLN A 119 11.50 -12.17 -0.97
CA GLN A 119 10.07 -12.43 -0.90
C GLN A 119 9.29 -11.14 -0.57
N GLY A 120 9.82 -10.27 0.29
CA GLY A 120 9.25 -8.97 0.61
C GLY A 120 9.19 -8.06 -0.63
N ILE A 121 10.27 -8.01 -1.42
CA ILE A 121 10.31 -7.26 -2.69
C ILE A 121 9.15 -7.71 -3.59
N TRP A 122 9.05 -9.00 -3.88
CA TRP A 122 8.00 -9.50 -4.75
C TRP A 122 6.60 -9.31 -4.17
N THR A 123 6.43 -9.45 -2.85
CA THR A 123 5.16 -9.20 -2.19
C THR A 123 4.71 -7.76 -2.40
N GLU A 124 5.63 -6.79 -2.34
CA GLU A 124 5.30 -5.38 -2.50
C GLU A 124 5.22 -4.95 -3.96
N VAL A 125 6.10 -5.41 -4.83
CA VAL A 125 6.02 -5.14 -6.29
C VAL A 125 4.72 -5.65 -6.89
N LEU A 126 4.26 -6.83 -6.45
CA LEU A 126 2.99 -7.41 -6.88
C LEU A 126 1.79 -6.98 -6.02
N ASN A 127 2.00 -6.04 -5.08
CA ASN A 127 0.94 -5.56 -4.21
C ASN A 127 -0.01 -4.62 -4.95
N PRO A 128 -1.23 -5.06 -5.24
CA PRO A 128 -2.17 -4.23 -6.01
C PRO A 128 -2.58 -2.96 -5.25
N LYS A 129 -2.60 -3.01 -3.91
CA LYS A 129 -2.91 -1.83 -3.09
C LYS A 129 -1.90 -0.73 -3.33
N THR A 130 -0.61 -1.05 -3.31
CA THR A 130 0.49 -0.10 -3.49
C THR A 130 0.55 0.39 -4.94
N ALA A 131 0.49 -0.53 -5.91
CA ALA A 131 0.50 -0.17 -7.33
C ALA A 131 -0.57 0.88 -7.66
N LEU A 132 -1.79 0.69 -7.15
CA LEU A 132 -2.90 1.60 -7.43
C LEU A 132 -2.82 2.92 -6.67
N PHE A 133 -2.31 2.89 -5.45
CA PHE A 133 -2.02 4.13 -4.75
C PHE A 133 -1.06 5.01 -5.57
N PHE A 134 -0.01 4.41 -6.11
CA PHE A 134 0.95 5.12 -6.94
C PHE A 134 0.34 5.60 -8.25
N LEU A 135 -0.46 4.77 -8.90
CA LEU A 135 -1.06 5.09 -10.20
C LEU A 135 -2.20 6.11 -10.11
N SER A 136 -3.04 6.02 -9.07
CA SER A 136 -4.30 6.76 -9.04
C SER A 136 -4.34 7.88 -8.02
N PHE A 137 -3.62 7.74 -6.90
CA PHE A 137 -3.71 8.69 -5.80
C PHE A 137 -2.58 9.72 -5.82
N ILE A 138 -1.31 9.31 -5.96
CA ILE A 138 -0.17 10.24 -5.96
C ILE A 138 -0.33 11.34 -7.03
N PRO A 139 -0.76 11.05 -8.29
CA PRO A 139 -0.87 12.08 -9.32
C PRO A 139 -1.76 13.27 -8.96
N GLN A 140 -2.74 13.07 -8.08
CA GLN A 140 -3.67 14.13 -7.66
C GLN A 140 -3.00 15.20 -6.79
N PHE A 141 -1.84 14.90 -6.23
CA PHE A 141 -1.05 15.82 -5.41
C PHE A 141 0.13 16.43 -6.18
N VAL A 142 0.27 16.07 -7.46
CA VAL A 142 1.30 16.61 -8.34
C VAL A 142 0.79 17.90 -9.00
N VAL A 143 1.51 18.99 -8.82
CA VAL A 143 1.13 20.33 -9.35
C VAL A 143 1.88 20.58 -10.65
N HIS A 144 1.18 20.44 -11.79
CA HIS A 144 1.75 20.60 -13.14
C HIS A 144 2.37 21.98 -13.37
N ALA A 145 1.66 23.04 -12.95
CA ALA A 145 2.08 24.43 -13.15
C ALA A 145 3.45 24.75 -12.51
N ARG A 146 3.90 23.94 -11.57
CA ARG A 146 5.20 24.12 -10.90
C ARG A 146 6.36 23.35 -11.55
N GLY A 147 6.10 22.58 -12.62
CA GLY A 147 7.11 21.76 -13.27
C GLY A 147 7.71 20.67 -12.37
N HIS A 148 8.86 20.15 -12.76
CA HIS A 148 9.60 19.13 -12.00
C HIS A 148 8.77 17.92 -11.58
N LEU A 149 7.90 17.43 -12.45
CA LEU A 149 6.96 16.33 -12.17
C LEU A 149 7.66 15.12 -11.58
N PHE A 150 8.78 14.69 -12.18
CA PHE A 150 9.58 13.57 -11.69
C PHE A 150 9.96 13.75 -10.20
N ALA A 151 10.49 14.90 -9.82
CA ALA A 151 10.89 15.17 -8.44
C ALA A 151 9.70 15.17 -7.47
N GLN A 152 8.52 15.65 -7.91
CA GLN A 152 7.30 15.61 -7.11
C GLN A 152 6.85 14.15 -6.87
N PHE A 153 6.87 13.31 -7.92
CA PHE A 153 6.55 11.88 -7.78
C PHE A 153 7.52 11.16 -6.83
N VAL A 154 8.82 11.41 -6.98
CA VAL A 154 9.84 10.83 -6.09
C VAL A 154 9.61 11.26 -4.64
N PHE A 155 9.36 12.54 -4.38
CA PHE A 155 9.15 13.05 -3.03
C PHE A 155 7.89 12.45 -2.37
N LEU A 156 6.75 12.50 -3.06
CA LEU A 156 5.49 11.98 -2.54
C LEU A 156 5.57 10.44 -2.39
N GLY A 157 6.12 9.77 -3.38
CA GLY A 157 6.28 8.33 -3.37
C GLY A 157 7.22 7.84 -2.27
N ALA A 158 8.41 8.46 -2.14
CA ALA A 158 9.36 8.13 -1.07
C ALA A 158 8.76 8.36 0.32
N THR A 159 8.02 9.47 0.50
CA THR A 159 7.28 9.75 1.73
C THR A 159 6.31 8.61 2.07
N SER A 160 5.53 8.13 1.09
CA SER A 160 4.60 7.01 1.29
C SER A 160 5.32 5.72 1.66
N VAL A 161 6.42 5.41 0.99
CA VAL A 161 7.23 4.21 1.27
C VAL A 161 7.81 4.26 2.68
N VAL A 162 8.31 5.43 3.11
CA VAL A 162 8.80 5.61 4.49
C VAL A 162 7.68 5.39 5.51
N LEU A 163 6.50 5.96 5.29
CA LEU A 163 5.35 5.76 6.20
C LEU A 163 4.93 4.29 6.26
N ASN A 164 4.87 3.59 5.13
CA ASN A 164 4.61 2.14 5.08
C ASN A 164 5.67 1.35 5.87
N THR A 165 6.94 1.68 5.69
CA THR A 165 8.04 1.01 6.39
C THR A 165 7.97 1.24 7.90
N LEU A 166 7.62 2.45 8.34
CA LEU A 166 7.40 2.74 9.76
C LEU A 166 6.23 1.92 10.33
N ALA A 167 5.14 1.77 9.58
CA ALA A 167 4.02 0.91 9.95
C ALA A 167 4.45 -0.57 10.03
N ASP A 168 5.23 -1.07 9.07
CA ASP A 168 5.78 -2.41 9.08
C ASP A 168 6.69 -2.65 10.30
N LEU A 169 7.58 -1.70 10.62
CA LEU A 169 8.44 -1.79 11.81
C LEU A 169 7.64 -1.77 13.11
N ALA A 170 6.56 -1.00 13.18
CA ALA A 170 5.64 -1.05 14.32
C ALA A 170 5.00 -2.45 14.43
N VAL A 171 4.58 -3.04 13.30
CA VAL A 171 4.06 -4.42 13.27
C VAL A 171 5.10 -5.42 13.75
N VAL A 172 6.39 -5.29 13.40
CA VAL A 172 7.47 -6.13 13.89
C VAL A 172 7.59 -6.06 15.42
N GLN A 173 7.52 -4.86 16.00
CA GLN A 173 7.61 -4.66 17.45
C GLN A 173 6.43 -5.28 18.20
N PHE A 174 5.23 -5.15 17.65
CA PHE A 174 4.00 -5.60 18.28
C PHE A 174 3.46 -6.91 17.69
N ALA A 175 4.29 -7.69 16.98
CA ALA A 175 3.86 -8.90 16.29
C ALA A 175 3.16 -9.91 17.21
N GLY A 176 3.67 -10.14 18.43
CA GLY A 176 3.06 -11.07 19.38
C GLY A 176 1.64 -10.67 19.79
N PRO A 177 1.41 -9.47 20.36
CA PRO A 177 0.07 -8.97 20.66
C PRO A 177 -0.85 -8.92 19.45
N LEU A 178 -0.39 -8.39 18.32
CA LEU A 178 -1.15 -8.32 17.07
C LEU A 178 -1.54 -9.70 16.56
N GLY A 179 -0.60 -10.65 16.55
CA GLY A 179 -0.89 -12.01 16.12
C GLY A 179 -1.95 -12.69 16.98
N ARG A 180 -1.89 -12.53 18.32
CA ARG A 180 -2.94 -13.01 19.22
C ARG A 180 -4.30 -12.35 18.96
N LEU A 181 -4.31 -11.04 18.73
CA LEU A 181 -5.55 -10.31 18.42
C LEU A 181 -6.18 -10.82 17.11
N PHE A 182 -5.36 -10.96 16.05
CA PHE A 182 -5.84 -11.46 14.77
C PHE A 182 -6.25 -12.94 14.81
N GLN A 183 -5.55 -13.78 15.58
CA GLN A 183 -5.89 -15.20 15.71
C GLN A 183 -7.17 -15.43 16.52
N LYS A 184 -7.31 -14.75 17.66
CA LYS A 184 -8.40 -15.00 18.60
C LYS A 184 -9.72 -14.30 18.24
N ASN A 185 -9.69 -13.24 17.43
CA ASN A 185 -10.86 -12.40 17.21
C ASN A 185 -11.28 -12.33 15.73
N ALA A 186 -12.07 -13.32 15.30
CA ALA A 186 -12.61 -13.35 13.94
C ALA A 186 -13.47 -12.12 13.60
N LYS A 187 -14.23 -11.59 14.59
CA LYS A 187 -15.02 -10.38 14.41
C LYS A 187 -14.15 -9.15 14.17
N PHE A 188 -13.02 -9.05 14.88
CA PHE A 188 -12.04 -7.97 14.66
C PHE A 188 -11.48 -8.04 13.24
N ARG A 189 -11.04 -9.22 12.78
CA ARG A 189 -10.54 -9.42 11.40
C ARG A 189 -11.58 -9.03 10.36
N SER A 190 -12.82 -9.49 10.53
CA SER A 190 -13.90 -9.18 9.59
C SER A 190 -14.19 -7.67 9.54
N ARG A 191 -14.27 -7.01 10.70
CA ARG A 191 -14.49 -5.55 10.78
C ARG A 191 -13.33 -4.76 10.15
N GLN A 192 -12.10 -5.15 10.43
CA GLN A 192 -10.91 -4.52 9.88
C GLN A 192 -10.88 -4.64 8.35
N ARG A 193 -11.15 -5.84 7.79
CA ARG A 193 -11.25 -6.02 6.34
C ARG A 193 -12.38 -5.21 5.71
N ALA A 194 -13.52 -5.14 6.38
CA ALA A 194 -14.63 -4.31 5.92
C ALA A 194 -14.27 -2.83 5.93
N ALA A 195 -13.66 -2.32 7.00
CA ALA A 195 -13.22 -0.94 7.09
C ALA A 195 -12.16 -0.58 6.02
N THR A 196 -11.18 -1.48 5.81
CA THR A 196 -10.20 -1.31 4.73
C THR A 196 -10.87 -1.31 3.35
N GLY A 197 -11.79 -2.24 3.10
CA GLY A 197 -12.53 -2.31 1.84
C GLY A 197 -13.35 -1.05 1.59
N LEU A 198 -14.05 -0.53 2.61
CA LEU A 198 -14.78 0.74 2.53
C LEU A 198 -13.84 1.93 2.27
N GLY A 199 -12.69 1.97 2.93
CA GLY A 199 -11.67 2.99 2.69
C GLY A 199 -11.15 2.98 1.25
N MET A 200 -10.91 1.80 0.67
CA MET A 200 -10.50 1.65 -0.73
C MET A 200 -11.61 2.08 -1.70
N ILE A 201 -12.87 1.73 -1.42
CA ILE A 201 -14.02 2.21 -2.23
C ILE A 201 -14.11 3.73 -2.15
N GLY A 202 -14.05 4.30 -0.93
CA GLY A 202 -14.07 5.75 -0.73
C GLY A 202 -12.93 6.47 -1.47
N LEU A 203 -11.72 5.91 -1.42
CA LEU A 203 -10.57 6.44 -2.13
C LEU A 203 -10.77 6.35 -3.65
N GLY A 204 -11.28 5.22 -4.17
CA GLY A 204 -11.59 5.08 -5.60
C GLY A 204 -12.65 6.08 -6.08
N LEU A 205 -13.71 6.30 -5.28
CA LEU A 205 -14.73 7.30 -5.58
C LEU A 205 -14.15 8.73 -5.53
N TYR A 206 -13.31 9.03 -4.55
CA TYR A 206 -12.61 10.31 -4.46
C TYR A 206 -11.74 10.56 -5.70
N VAL A 207 -10.95 9.55 -6.10
CA VAL A 207 -10.12 9.62 -7.32
C VAL A 207 -10.97 9.85 -8.56
N ALA A 208 -12.10 9.16 -8.70
CA ALA A 208 -13.00 9.32 -9.84
C ALA A 208 -13.65 10.71 -9.89
N ALA A 209 -14.01 11.26 -8.72
CA ALA A 209 -14.70 12.54 -8.59
C ALA A 209 -13.75 13.77 -8.60
N SER A 210 -12.45 13.58 -8.30
CA SER A 210 -11.50 14.70 -8.33
C SER A 210 -11.30 15.22 -9.74
N ASP A 211 -11.47 16.53 -9.96
CA ASP A 211 -11.25 17.17 -11.26
C ASP A 211 -9.79 17.05 -11.67
N SER A 212 -9.57 16.66 -12.93
CA SER A 212 -8.24 16.55 -13.55
C SER A 212 -7.70 17.92 -14.03
N HIS A 213 -8.24 19.00 -13.50
CA HIS A 213 -7.93 20.37 -13.91
C HIS A 213 -7.33 21.14 -12.73
N SER A 214 -6.01 21.10 -12.62
CA SER A 214 -5.22 22.12 -11.93
C SER A 214 -3.84 22.15 -12.53
#